data_aefb55aabb572451c7479c32247b83b0
#
_entry.id   aefb55aabb572451c7479c32247b83b0
#
_cell.length_a   1.000
_cell.length_b   1.000
_cell.length_c   1.000
_cell.angle_alpha   90.00
_cell.angle_beta   90.00
_cell.angle_gamma   90.00
#
_symmetry.space_group_name_H-M   'P 1'
#
loop_
_entity.id
_entity.type
_entity.pdbx_description
1 polymer ?
#
loop_
_entity_poly.entity_id
_entity_poly.type
_entity_poly.pdbx_seq_one_letter_code
_entity_poly.pdbx_strand_id
1 'polypeptide(L)'
;MNDTPRFGTAGLADSYTVKKFDPAAIAAYTAGFGLTAFEYQCGRGVRLAHDKAAALGAACAERDIALSVHAPYYISMSSLEEDKRLHSIDYLLQSCALVKALGGRRVIFHSGSCGKQSREEALEKALDTMARAVKACDEAGFADCILCPETMGKVNQLGTLDEVLSLCEVDPRITPCIDFGHLYARSCGVQFADATAAADYAALLDTLA
;
A
#
# COMPACT_ATOMS: atom_id res chain seq x y z
N MET A 1 17.92 7.16 -10.56
CA MET A 1 17.09 7.07 -9.33
C MET A 1 18.01 7.16 -8.14
N ASN A 2 17.61 7.84 -7.08
CA ASN A 2 18.43 7.94 -5.88
C ASN A 2 18.26 6.61 -5.11
N ASP A 3 19.31 5.80 -5.03
CA ASP A 3 19.25 4.45 -4.40
C ASP A 3 19.25 4.50 -2.85
N THR A 4 19.06 5.70 -2.28
CA THR A 4 19.02 5.85 -0.83
C THR A 4 17.64 5.48 -0.28
N PRO A 5 17.53 4.56 0.68
CA PRO A 5 16.27 4.24 1.33
C PRO A 5 15.63 5.48 1.97
N ARG A 6 14.31 5.60 1.85
CA ARG A 6 13.53 6.65 2.50
C ARG A 6 12.78 6.08 3.69
N PHE A 7 12.79 6.80 4.78
CA PHE A 7 12.12 6.41 6.02
C PHE A 7 10.99 7.37 6.34
N GLY A 8 9.87 6.85 6.84
CA GLY A 8 8.71 7.66 7.12
C GLY A 8 7.69 6.97 8.01
N THR A 9 6.56 7.64 8.23
CA THR A 9 5.43 7.10 8.99
C THR A 9 4.26 6.77 8.05
N ALA A 10 3.53 5.71 8.40
CA ALA A 10 2.22 5.39 7.83
C ALA A 10 1.14 6.14 8.63
N GLY A 11 0.71 7.28 8.11
CA GLY A 11 -0.16 8.21 8.81
C GLY A 11 0.55 9.10 9.84
N LEU A 12 -0.24 9.89 10.55
CA LEU A 12 0.25 10.79 11.59
C LEU A 12 0.42 10.04 12.91
N ALA A 13 1.56 10.22 13.56
CA ALA A 13 1.81 9.63 14.86
C ALA A 13 1.01 10.37 15.97
N ASP A 14 0.81 9.71 17.11
CA ASP A 14 0.07 10.26 18.27
C ASP A 14 0.69 11.56 18.81
N SER A 15 1.98 11.76 18.60
CA SER A 15 2.70 12.99 18.97
C SER A 15 2.39 14.20 18.06
N TYR A 16 1.69 14.01 16.94
CA TYR A 16 1.22 15.10 16.11
C TYR A 16 -0.02 15.74 16.71
N THR A 17 0.12 16.96 17.24
CA THR A 17 -0.93 17.61 18.03
C THR A 17 -1.80 18.61 17.26
N VAL A 18 -1.51 18.86 15.99
CA VAL A 18 -2.29 19.81 15.16
C VAL A 18 -3.65 19.18 14.81
N LYS A 19 -4.74 19.78 15.33
CA LYS A 19 -6.11 19.22 15.23
C LYS A 19 -6.74 19.34 13.83
N LYS A 20 -6.25 20.27 13.00
CA LYS A 20 -6.77 20.50 11.64
C LYS A 20 -5.76 19.98 10.62
N PHE A 21 -6.27 19.53 9.48
CA PHE A 21 -5.41 19.21 8.36
C PHE A 21 -4.62 20.44 7.92
N ASP A 22 -3.31 20.37 8.10
CA ASP A 22 -2.37 21.45 7.78
C ASP A 22 -1.17 20.84 7.02
N PRO A 23 -1.11 20.99 5.68
CA PRO A 23 -0.04 20.46 4.85
C PRO A 23 1.36 20.89 5.29
N ALA A 24 1.54 22.17 5.63
CA ALA A 24 2.85 22.68 6.01
C ALA A 24 3.29 22.11 7.37
N ALA A 25 2.37 21.99 8.32
CA ALA A 25 2.64 21.40 9.62
C ALA A 25 2.96 19.90 9.51
N ILE A 26 2.26 19.14 8.65
CA ILE A 26 2.54 17.72 8.41
C ILE A 26 3.96 17.56 7.83
N ALA A 27 4.31 18.32 6.79
CA ALA A 27 5.61 18.26 6.17
C ALA A 27 6.73 18.70 7.13
N ALA A 28 6.51 19.75 7.94
CA ALA A 28 7.47 20.21 8.94
C ALA A 28 7.66 19.18 10.07
N TYR A 29 6.57 18.55 10.52
CA TYR A 29 6.63 17.49 11.52
C TYR A 29 7.45 16.30 11.03
N THR A 30 7.16 15.80 9.82
CA THR A 30 7.89 14.69 9.19
C THR A 30 9.39 15.00 9.07
N ALA A 31 9.72 16.17 8.52
CA ALA A 31 11.12 16.62 8.39
C ALA A 31 11.81 16.83 9.74
N GLY A 32 11.07 17.27 10.77
CA GLY A 32 11.60 17.50 12.13
C GLY A 32 12.13 16.23 12.80
N PHE A 33 11.70 15.06 12.38
CA PHE A 33 12.24 13.76 12.79
C PHE A 33 13.29 13.20 11.84
N GLY A 34 13.74 13.98 10.85
CA GLY A 34 14.69 13.51 9.83
C GLY A 34 14.08 12.50 8.85
N LEU A 35 12.74 12.41 8.78
CA LEU A 35 12.05 11.48 7.90
C LEU A 35 11.92 12.05 6.48
N THR A 36 12.03 11.17 5.49
CA THR A 36 12.03 11.51 4.06
C THR A 36 10.91 10.83 3.28
N ALA A 37 9.98 10.18 3.98
CA ALA A 37 8.77 9.59 3.41
C ALA A 37 7.58 9.81 4.34
N PHE A 38 6.37 9.84 3.75
CA PHE A 38 5.12 9.85 4.49
C PHE A 38 4.04 9.11 3.68
N GLU A 39 3.31 8.22 4.32
CA GLU A 39 2.20 7.51 3.71
C GLU A 39 0.86 8.07 4.17
N TYR A 40 0.05 8.55 3.22
CA TYR A 40 -1.29 9.02 3.54
C TYR A 40 -2.27 7.85 3.66
N GLN A 41 -2.94 7.73 4.80
CA GLN A 41 -3.88 6.66 5.11
C GLN A 41 -5.31 7.04 4.71
N CYS A 42 -5.90 6.34 3.73
CA CYS A 42 -7.30 6.56 3.33
C CYS A 42 -8.33 5.94 4.28
N GLY A 43 -7.95 4.92 5.05
CA GLY A 43 -8.79 4.27 6.04
C GLY A 43 -10.16 3.84 5.48
N ARG A 44 -11.21 4.62 5.77
CA ARG A 44 -12.60 4.35 5.35
C ARG A 44 -13.01 5.08 4.07
N GLY A 45 -12.10 5.31 3.14
CA GLY A 45 -12.39 5.90 1.84
C GLY A 45 -11.48 7.07 1.50
N VAL A 46 -11.39 7.38 0.22
CA VAL A 46 -10.60 8.49 -0.30
C VAL A 46 -11.40 9.79 -0.11
N ARG A 47 -11.05 10.56 0.93
CA ARG A 47 -11.83 11.76 1.35
C ARG A 47 -11.05 13.05 1.26
N LEU A 48 -9.74 13.01 1.03
CA LEU A 48 -8.93 14.22 0.91
C LEU A 48 -9.26 14.93 -0.40
N ALA A 49 -9.67 16.18 -0.30
CA ALA A 49 -9.96 17.00 -1.47
C ALA A 49 -8.68 17.27 -2.27
N HIS A 50 -8.81 17.36 -3.59
CA HIS A 50 -7.69 17.46 -4.53
C HIS A 50 -6.77 18.66 -4.23
N ASP A 51 -7.33 19.81 -3.91
CA ASP A 51 -6.59 21.02 -3.54
C ASP A 51 -5.73 20.83 -2.29
N LYS A 52 -6.28 20.13 -1.28
CA LYS A 52 -5.56 19.78 -0.05
C LYS A 52 -4.45 18.75 -0.31
N ALA A 53 -4.72 17.77 -1.18
CA ALA A 53 -3.71 16.81 -1.59
C ALA A 53 -2.54 17.50 -2.31
N ALA A 54 -2.84 18.38 -3.27
CA ALA A 54 -1.83 19.16 -3.99
C ALA A 54 -1.01 20.06 -3.05
N ALA A 55 -1.67 20.69 -2.06
CA ALA A 55 -0.98 21.50 -1.06
C ALA A 55 -0.03 20.66 -0.17
N LEU A 56 -0.46 19.45 0.24
CA LEU A 56 0.41 18.53 0.99
C LEU A 56 1.58 18.05 0.12
N GLY A 57 1.32 17.71 -1.14
CA GLY A 57 2.35 17.35 -2.11
C GLY A 57 3.42 18.43 -2.26
N ALA A 58 3.01 19.67 -2.47
CA ALA A 58 3.92 20.82 -2.59
C ALA A 58 4.76 21.01 -1.30
N ALA A 59 4.12 21.00 -0.13
CA ALA A 59 4.83 21.18 1.16
C ALA A 59 5.85 20.07 1.43
N CYS A 60 5.54 18.83 1.03
CA CYS A 60 6.45 17.69 1.15
C CYS A 60 7.59 17.75 0.13
N ALA A 61 7.31 18.15 -1.11
CA ALA A 61 8.32 18.28 -2.16
C ALA A 61 9.39 19.32 -1.81
N GLU A 62 9.01 20.45 -1.18
CA GLU A 62 9.96 21.47 -0.67
C GLU A 62 10.96 20.91 0.35
N ARG A 63 10.68 19.76 0.96
CA ARG A 63 11.49 19.11 2.00
C ARG A 63 12.04 17.75 1.58
N ASP A 64 11.96 17.42 0.29
CA ASP A 64 12.33 16.12 -0.27
C ASP A 64 11.68 14.93 0.43
N ILE A 65 10.41 15.06 0.83
CA ILE A 65 9.60 13.99 1.43
C ILE A 65 8.81 13.29 0.33
N ALA A 66 9.04 12.00 0.11
CA ALA A 66 8.28 11.18 -0.81
C ALA A 66 6.93 10.81 -0.21
N LEU A 67 5.88 10.80 -1.06
CA LEU A 67 4.52 10.47 -0.65
C LEU A 67 4.03 9.17 -1.29
N SER A 68 3.35 8.36 -0.50
CA SER A 68 2.56 7.21 -0.92
C SER A 68 1.14 7.30 -0.35
N VAL A 69 0.26 6.44 -0.84
CA VAL A 69 -1.12 6.34 -0.35
C VAL A 69 -1.40 4.90 0.05
N HIS A 70 -1.92 4.69 1.25
CA HIS A 70 -2.56 3.44 1.61
C HIS A 70 -4.05 3.54 1.27
N ALA A 71 -4.51 2.70 0.35
CA ALA A 71 -5.88 2.66 -0.13
C ALA A 71 -6.86 2.24 0.97
N PRO A 72 -8.18 2.48 0.79
CA PRO A 72 -9.18 2.05 1.75
C PRO A 72 -9.16 0.53 1.99
N TYR A 73 -9.33 0.12 3.24
CA TYR A 73 -9.31 -1.29 3.62
C TYR A 73 -10.56 -2.10 3.17
N TYR A 74 -11.47 -1.46 2.43
CA TYR A 74 -12.61 -2.13 1.82
C TYR A 74 -12.28 -2.91 0.55
N ILE A 75 -11.08 -2.78 0.00
CA ILE A 75 -10.64 -3.51 -1.18
C ILE A 75 -10.70 -5.01 -0.90
N SER A 76 -11.34 -5.74 -1.80
CA SER A 76 -11.52 -7.19 -1.74
C SER A 76 -11.48 -7.79 -3.15
N MET A 77 -10.27 -7.92 -3.70
CA MET A 77 -10.03 -8.41 -5.06
C MET A 77 -10.46 -9.88 -5.23
N SER A 78 -10.47 -10.63 -4.14
CA SER A 78 -10.83 -12.05 -4.10
C SER A 78 -12.33 -12.32 -3.84
N SER A 79 -13.17 -11.29 -3.75
CA SER A 79 -14.58 -11.46 -3.44
C SER A 79 -15.30 -12.38 -4.43
N LEU A 80 -16.21 -13.25 -3.91
CA LEU A 80 -17.15 -14.00 -4.74
C LEU A 80 -18.15 -13.09 -5.48
N GLU A 81 -18.46 -11.93 -4.87
CA GLU A 81 -19.38 -10.96 -5.44
C GLU A 81 -18.63 -10.07 -6.44
N GLU A 82 -19.02 -10.14 -7.72
CA GLU A 82 -18.43 -9.37 -8.81
C GLU A 82 -18.46 -7.87 -8.51
N ASP A 83 -19.58 -7.36 -8.02
CA ASP A 83 -19.73 -5.95 -7.69
C ASP A 83 -18.70 -5.46 -6.66
N LYS A 84 -18.32 -6.30 -5.69
CA LYS A 84 -17.28 -5.96 -4.72
C LYS A 84 -15.90 -5.89 -5.36
N ARG A 85 -15.62 -6.77 -6.34
CA ARG A 85 -14.38 -6.70 -7.11
C ARG A 85 -14.32 -5.44 -7.96
N LEU A 86 -15.42 -5.07 -8.62
CA LEU A 86 -15.52 -3.82 -9.38
C LEU A 86 -15.33 -2.59 -8.50
N HIS A 87 -16.02 -2.52 -7.36
CA HIS A 87 -15.80 -1.43 -6.38
C HIS A 87 -14.36 -1.38 -5.85
N SER A 88 -13.67 -2.53 -5.77
CA SER A 88 -12.25 -2.55 -5.39
C SER A 88 -11.38 -1.86 -6.43
N ILE A 89 -11.68 -2.04 -7.72
CA ILE A 89 -11.02 -1.32 -8.82
C ILE A 89 -11.30 0.18 -8.71
N ASP A 90 -12.56 0.58 -8.43
CA ASP A 90 -12.91 1.99 -8.24
C ASP A 90 -12.13 2.64 -7.09
N TYR A 91 -11.94 1.92 -5.96
CA TYR A 91 -11.11 2.40 -4.85
C TYR A 91 -9.64 2.56 -5.24
N LEU A 92 -9.09 1.67 -6.07
CA LEU A 92 -7.73 1.80 -6.58
C LEU A 92 -7.61 3.02 -7.50
N LEU A 93 -8.55 3.24 -8.43
CA LEU A 93 -8.56 4.42 -9.30
C LEU A 93 -8.63 5.72 -8.50
N GLN A 94 -9.49 5.79 -7.48
CA GLN A 94 -9.56 6.94 -6.58
C GLN A 94 -8.24 7.17 -5.82
N SER A 95 -7.59 6.08 -5.38
CA SER A 95 -6.30 6.14 -4.70
C SER A 95 -5.17 6.56 -5.64
N CYS A 96 -5.20 6.12 -6.91
CA CYS A 96 -4.28 6.59 -7.96
C CYS A 96 -4.45 8.09 -8.23
N ALA A 97 -5.69 8.57 -8.34
CA ALA A 97 -5.96 10.00 -8.49
C ALA A 97 -5.42 10.81 -7.30
N LEU A 98 -5.61 10.30 -6.07
CA LEU A 98 -5.11 10.94 -4.86
C LEU A 98 -3.58 10.96 -4.82
N VAL A 99 -2.91 9.82 -5.07
CA VAL A 99 -1.44 9.76 -5.01
C VAL A 99 -0.80 10.66 -6.06
N LYS A 100 -1.39 10.80 -7.24
CA LYS A 100 -0.95 11.77 -8.26
C LYS A 100 -1.10 13.21 -7.79
N ALA A 101 -2.23 13.55 -7.18
CA ALA A 101 -2.44 14.90 -6.61
C ALA A 101 -1.43 15.21 -5.50
N LEU A 102 -0.99 14.21 -4.74
CA LEU A 102 0.08 14.29 -3.75
C LEU A 102 1.49 14.37 -4.37
N GLY A 103 1.65 14.19 -5.69
CA GLY A 103 2.96 14.10 -6.34
C GLY A 103 3.71 12.78 -6.13
N GLY A 104 3.02 11.79 -5.57
CA GLY A 104 3.53 10.43 -5.39
C GLY A 104 3.12 9.49 -6.53
N ARG A 105 3.45 8.19 -6.38
CA ARG A 105 3.14 7.17 -7.40
C ARG A 105 2.68 5.84 -6.80
N ARG A 106 3.00 5.54 -5.54
CA ARG A 106 2.73 4.23 -4.91
C ARG A 106 1.40 4.21 -4.19
N VAL A 107 0.60 3.19 -4.48
CA VAL A 107 -0.69 2.90 -3.84
C VAL A 107 -0.61 1.54 -3.18
N ILE A 108 -0.54 1.52 -1.87
CA ILE A 108 -0.52 0.31 -1.04
C ILE A 108 -1.96 -0.13 -0.78
N PHE A 109 -2.24 -1.44 -0.82
CA PHE A 109 -3.57 -1.97 -0.56
C PHE A 109 -3.57 -3.43 -0.12
N HIS A 110 -4.62 -3.82 0.58
CA HIS A 110 -4.90 -5.21 0.97
C HIS A 110 -5.60 -5.94 -0.17
N SER A 111 -5.16 -7.16 -0.50
CA SER A 111 -5.68 -7.92 -1.66
C SER A 111 -7.03 -8.58 -1.41
N GLY A 112 -7.51 -8.63 -0.16
CA GLY A 112 -8.79 -9.21 0.23
C GLY A 112 -8.65 -10.44 1.11
N SER A 113 -9.69 -11.27 1.17
CA SER A 113 -9.72 -12.46 2.03
C SER A 113 -10.24 -13.69 1.29
N CYS A 114 -9.90 -14.88 1.79
CA CYS A 114 -10.40 -16.13 1.23
C CYS A 114 -11.91 -16.28 1.47
N GLY A 115 -12.47 -15.68 2.53
CA GLY A 115 -13.88 -15.82 2.87
C GLY A 115 -14.23 -17.28 3.14
N LYS A 116 -15.11 -17.84 2.29
CA LYS A 116 -15.52 -19.25 2.32
C LYS A 116 -14.91 -20.08 1.18
N GLN A 117 -13.98 -19.49 0.43
CA GLN A 117 -13.29 -20.13 -0.71
C GLN A 117 -12.01 -20.83 -0.24
N SER A 118 -11.47 -21.72 -1.07
CA SER A 118 -10.08 -22.15 -0.93
C SER A 118 -9.14 -20.97 -1.17
N ARG A 119 -7.88 -21.11 -0.76
CA ARG A 119 -6.88 -20.04 -1.02
C ARG A 119 -6.61 -19.88 -2.50
N GLU A 120 -6.53 -20.99 -3.20
CA GLU A 120 -6.28 -21.07 -4.64
C GLU A 120 -7.39 -20.35 -5.41
N GLU A 121 -8.66 -20.64 -5.11
CA GLU A 121 -9.81 -19.97 -5.74
C GLU A 121 -9.84 -18.46 -5.44
N ALA A 122 -9.48 -18.08 -4.21
CA ALA A 122 -9.42 -16.67 -3.83
C ALA A 122 -8.27 -15.94 -4.55
N LEU A 123 -7.10 -16.58 -4.67
CA LEU A 123 -5.97 -16.02 -5.39
C LEU A 123 -6.26 -15.88 -6.89
N GLU A 124 -6.87 -16.88 -7.53
CA GLU A 124 -7.28 -16.81 -8.93
C GLU A 124 -8.17 -15.59 -9.23
N LYS A 125 -9.18 -15.35 -8.37
CA LYS A 125 -10.04 -14.15 -8.49
C LYS A 125 -9.28 -12.85 -8.26
N ALA A 126 -8.33 -12.85 -7.32
CA ALA A 126 -7.53 -11.67 -7.05
C ALA A 126 -6.60 -11.34 -8.24
N LEU A 127 -6.03 -12.35 -8.89
CA LEU A 127 -5.22 -12.20 -10.10
C LEU A 127 -6.03 -11.63 -11.27
N ASP A 128 -7.24 -12.18 -11.53
CA ASP A 128 -8.17 -11.64 -12.54
C ASP A 128 -8.52 -10.17 -12.23
N THR A 129 -8.88 -9.87 -10.99
CA THR A 129 -9.25 -8.51 -10.58
C THR A 129 -8.07 -7.56 -10.70
N MET A 130 -6.84 -8.02 -10.37
CA MET A 130 -5.61 -7.22 -10.52
C MET A 130 -5.35 -6.88 -11.98
N ALA A 131 -5.43 -7.85 -12.90
CA ALA A 131 -5.26 -7.60 -14.33
C ALA A 131 -6.26 -6.55 -14.85
N ARG A 132 -7.51 -6.65 -14.41
CA ARG A 132 -8.56 -5.66 -14.72
C ARG A 132 -8.28 -4.28 -14.12
N ALA A 133 -7.75 -4.24 -12.88
CA ALA A 133 -7.37 -3.00 -12.22
C ALA A 133 -6.23 -2.28 -12.96
N VAL A 134 -5.20 -3.02 -13.39
CA VAL A 134 -4.10 -2.48 -14.20
C VAL A 134 -4.64 -1.86 -15.49
N LYS A 135 -5.48 -2.59 -16.23
CA LYS A 135 -6.11 -2.08 -17.43
C LYS A 135 -6.94 -0.82 -17.17
N ALA A 136 -7.75 -0.81 -16.11
CA ALA A 136 -8.55 0.35 -15.73
C ALA A 136 -7.67 1.56 -15.37
N CYS A 137 -6.53 1.34 -14.70
CA CYS A 137 -5.56 2.40 -14.43
C CYS A 137 -4.98 2.99 -15.72
N ASP A 138 -4.66 2.17 -16.72
CA ASP A 138 -4.15 2.63 -18.01
C ASP A 138 -5.20 3.47 -18.75
N GLU A 139 -6.44 2.98 -18.83
CA GLU A 139 -7.56 3.68 -19.45
C GLU A 139 -7.90 5.01 -18.76
N ALA A 140 -7.71 5.10 -17.45
CA ALA A 140 -7.92 6.32 -16.66
C ALA A 140 -6.74 7.30 -16.65
N GLY A 141 -5.63 6.99 -17.33
CA GLY A 141 -4.44 7.84 -17.39
C GLY A 141 -3.53 7.74 -16.15
N PHE A 142 -3.58 6.61 -15.45
CA PHE A 142 -2.77 6.30 -14.26
C PHE A 142 -1.70 5.24 -14.52
N ALA A 143 -1.24 5.11 -15.79
CA ALA A 143 -0.22 4.13 -16.17
C ALA A 143 1.12 4.27 -15.44
N ASP A 144 1.38 5.44 -14.85
CA ASP A 144 2.58 5.71 -14.05
C ASP A 144 2.42 5.42 -12.55
N CYS A 145 1.22 5.05 -12.09
CA CYS A 145 0.99 4.59 -10.72
C CYS A 145 1.56 3.17 -10.52
N ILE A 146 2.08 2.95 -9.32
CA ILE A 146 2.64 1.67 -8.88
C ILE A 146 1.66 1.08 -7.87
N LEU A 147 1.05 -0.03 -8.21
CA LEU A 147 0.16 -0.76 -7.31
C LEU A 147 0.99 -1.68 -6.41
N CYS A 148 0.77 -1.60 -5.10
CA CYS A 148 1.58 -2.31 -4.12
C CYS A 148 0.69 -3.20 -3.23
N PRO A 149 0.44 -4.46 -3.63
CA PRO A 149 -0.25 -5.42 -2.77
C PRO A 149 0.59 -5.69 -1.52
N GLU A 150 -0.09 -5.71 -0.36
CA GLU A 150 0.56 -5.82 0.94
C GLU A 150 0.47 -7.24 1.51
N THR A 151 1.56 -7.70 2.16
CA THR A 151 1.53 -8.92 2.98
C THR A 151 0.62 -8.76 4.19
N MET A 152 -0.17 -9.80 4.53
CA MET A 152 -1.24 -9.71 5.52
C MET A 152 -1.04 -10.62 6.72
N GLY A 153 -1.38 -10.12 7.92
CA GLY A 153 -1.22 -10.84 9.18
C GLY A 153 -2.31 -11.88 9.47
N LYS A 154 -3.55 -11.63 9.07
CA LYS A 154 -4.65 -12.58 9.34
C LYS A 154 -4.59 -13.76 8.39
N VAL A 155 -4.63 -14.98 8.93
CA VAL A 155 -4.55 -16.23 8.16
C VAL A 155 -5.62 -16.33 7.06
N ASN A 156 -6.83 -15.82 7.28
CA ASN A 156 -7.91 -15.84 6.29
C ASN A 156 -7.82 -14.72 5.24
N GLN A 157 -6.82 -13.84 5.29
CA GLN A 157 -6.56 -12.85 4.25
C GLN A 157 -5.56 -13.39 3.23
N LEU A 158 -5.72 -13.04 1.96
CA LEU A 158 -4.66 -13.17 0.96
C LEU A 158 -3.53 -12.21 1.32
N GLY A 159 -2.30 -12.66 1.22
CA GLY A 159 -1.13 -11.85 1.56
C GLY A 159 -0.05 -12.65 2.28
N THR A 160 0.12 -13.95 1.96
CA THR A 160 1.43 -14.59 2.15
C THR A 160 2.43 -13.94 1.21
N LEU A 161 3.72 -14.12 1.43
CA LEU A 161 4.74 -13.61 0.52
C LEU A 161 4.50 -14.12 -0.91
N ASP A 162 4.32 -15.43 -1.09
CA ASP A 162 4.11 -16.07 -2.39
C ASP A 162 2.86 -15.51 -3.12
N GLU A 163 1.76 -15.29 -2.39
CA GLU A 163 0.53 -14.70 -2.97
C GLU A 163 0.74 -13.26 -3.42
N VAL A 164 1.47 -12.47 -2.65
CA VAL A 164 1.80 -11.08 -3.02
C VAL A 164 2.73 -11.05 -4.22
N LEU A 165 3.73 -11.94 -4.27
CA LEU A 165 4.62 -12.05 -5.43
C LEU A 165 3.86 -12.51 -6.68
N SER A 166 2.94 -13.48 -6.56
CA SER A 166 2.08 -13.89 -7.68
C SER A 166 1.23 -12.73 -8.22
N LEU A 167 0.74 -11.84 -7.35
CA LEU A 167 0.05 -10.63 -7.80
C LEU A 167 0.98 -9.66 -8.54
N CYS A 168 2.26 -9.60 -8.15
CA CYS A 168 3.25 -8.76 -8.83
C CYS A 168 3.61 -9.28 -10.24
N GLU A 169 3.46 -10.58 -10.50
CA GLU A 169 3.70 -11.16 -11.83
C GLU A 169 2.67 -10.73 -12.89
N VAL A 170 1.52 -10.17 -12.48
CA VAL A 170 0.47 -9.69 -13.40
C VAL A 170 0.95 -8.55 -14.30
N ASP A 171 1.78 -7.65 -13.76
CA ASP A 171 2.32 -6.51 -14.51
C ASP A 171 3.63 -6.03 -13.86
N PRO A 172 4.68 -5.70 -14.64
CA PRO A 172 5.98 -5.29 -14.11
C PRO A 172 5.96 -3.98 -13.30
N ARG A 173 4.86 -3.23 -13.31
CA ARG A 173 4.67 -2.02 -12.50
C ARG A 173 4.16 -2.31 -11.09
N ILE A 174 3.70 -3.54 -10.83
CA ILE A 174 3.25 -3.93 -9.50
C ILE A 174 4.48 -4.30 -8.68
N THR A 175 4.59 -3.73 -7.49
CA THR A 175 5.71 -4.01 -6.58
C THR A 175 5.16 -4.41 -5.20
N PRO A 176 5.76 -5.40 -4.52
CA PRO A 176 5.24 -5.83 -3.23
C PRO A 176 5.38 -4.75 -2.16
N CYS A 177 4.42 -4.68 -1.25
CA CYS A 177 4.55 -4.03 0.05
C CYS A 177 4.72 -5.10 1.12
N ILE A 178 5.88 -5.14 1.77
CA ILE A 178 6.19 -6.14 2.79
C ILE A 178 5.98 -5.53 4.18
N ASP A 179 4.90 -5.93 4.84
CA ASP A 179 4.67 -5.62 6.26
C ASP A 179 5.23 -6.76 7.12
N PHE A 180 6.36 -6.52 7.77
CA PHE A 180 7.03 -7.49 8.63
C PHE A 180 6.23 -7.81 9.89
N GLY A 181 5.47 -6.84 10.41
CA GLY A 181 4.58 -7.04 11.54
C GLY A 181 3.43 -8.00 11.18
N HIS A 182 2.90 -7.89 9.95
CA HIS A 182 1.92 -8.82 9.44
C HIS A 182 2.49 -10.23 9.26
N LEU A 183 3.69 -10.38 8.70
CA LEU A 183 4.34 -11.70 8.56
C LEU A 183 4.61 -12.33 9.92
N TYR A 184 5.12 -11.55 10.89
CA TYR A 184 5.30 -11.99 12.27
C TYR A 184 3.98 -12.46 12.91
N ALA A 185 2.91 -11.66 12.79
CA ALA A 185 1.60 -12.00 13.33
C ALA A 185 1.01 -13.26 12.66
N ARG A 186 1.19 -13.39 11.32
CA ARG A 186 0.71 -14.55 10.55
C ARG A 186 1.39 -15.85 10.96
N SER A 187 2.68 -15.80 11.27
CA SER A 187 3.45 -16.94 11.75
C SER A 187 3.25 -17.24 13.25
N CYS A 188 2.33 -16.54 13.91
CA CYS A 188 2.12 -16.63 15.37
C CYS A 188 3.40 -16.34 16.17
N GLY A 189 4.22 -15.40 15.70
CA GLY A 189 5.45 -14.99 16.38
C GLY A 189 6.65 -15.91 16.15
N VAL A 190 6.59 -16.81 15.18
CA VAL A 190 7.70 -17.73 14.87
C VAL A 190 8.67 -17.08 13.89
N GLN A 191 8.18 -16.54 12.78
CA GLN A 191 9.00 -15.83 11.80
C GLN A 191 9.42 -14.45 12.38
N PHE A 192 10.65 -14.05 12.17
CA PHE A 192 11.25 -12.82 12.72
C PHE A 192 11.28 -12.75 14.25
N ALA A 193 11.22 -13.88 14.95
CA ALA A 193 11.49 -13.92 16.39
C ALA A 193 12.95 -13.51 16.69
N ASP A 194 13.22 -12.96 17.86
CA ASP A 194 14.55 -12.43 18.22
C ASP A 194 15.71 -13.37 17.88
N ALA A 195 15.52 -14.68 18.08
CA ALA A 195 16.56 -15.69 17.81
C ALA A 195 16.82 -15.96 16.31
N THR A 196 15.85 -15.70 15.43
CA THR A 196 15.90 -16.03 14.00
C THR A 196 15.81 -14.81 13.10
N ALA A 197 15.49 -13.64 13.64
CA ALA A 197 15.15 -12.44 12.87
C ALA A 197 16.15 -12.11 11.77
N ALA A 198 17.45 -12.14 12.04
CA ALA A 198 18.49 -11.82 11.04
C ALA A 198 18.47 -12.79 9.84
N ALA A 199 18.29 -14.09 10.11
CA ALA A 199 18.21 -15.10 9.06
C ALA A 199 16.90 -15.01 8.28
N ASP A 200 15.77 -14.77 8.95
CA ASP A 200 14.46 -14.58 8.33
C ASP A 200 14.43 -13.35 7.42
N TYR A 201 15.03 -12.23 7.84
CA TYR A 201 15.18 -11.03 7.00
C TYR A 201 16.05 -11.30 5.79
N ALA A 202 17.20 -11.96 5.96
CA ALA A 202 18.09 -12.31 4.85
C ALA A 202 17.37 -13.20 3.82
N ALA A 203 16.72 -14.27 4.27
CA ALA A 203 15.97 -15.17 3.39
C ALA A 203 14.84 -14.45 2.64
N LEU A 204 14.14 -13.54 3.28
CA LEU A 204 13.10 -12.75 2.63
C LEU A 204 13.69 -11.80 1.57
N LEU A 205 14.79 -11.11 1.88
CA LEU A 205 15.46 -10.22 0.94
C LEU A 205 16.01 -10.98 -0.27
N ASP A 206 16.54 -12.18 -0.08
CA ASP A 206 17.01 -13.05 -1.17
C ASP A 206 15.85 -13.48 -2.08
N THR A 207 14.65 -13.65 -1.53
CA THR A 207 13.43 -13.98 -2.32
C THR A 207 12.95 -12.79 -3.15
N LEU A 208 13.22 -11.56 -2.71
CA LEU A 208 12.79 -10.32 -3.38
C LEU A 208 13.80 -9.79 -4.41
N ALA A 209 15.02 -10.34 -4.45
CA ALA A 209 16.08 -9.92 -5.35
C ALA A 209 15.92 -10.50 -6.75
#